data_0f99f9083bb312dde1a9ecffcd5fc6a3
#
_entry.id   0f99f9083bb312dde1a9ecffcd5fc6a3
#
_cell.length_a   1.000
_cell.length_b   1.000
_cell.length_c   1.000
_cell.angle_alpha   90.00
_cell.angle_beta   90.00
_cell.angle_gamma   90.00
#
_symmetry.space_group_name_H-M   'P 1'
#
loop_
_entity.id
_entity.type
_entity.pdbx_description
1 polymer ?
#
loop_
_entity_poly.entity_id
_entity_poly.type
_entity_poly.pdbx_seq_one_letter_code
_entity_poly.pdbx_strand_id
1 'polypeptide(L)'
;MTELKYKFTYDTLFKMLFVKFSALLKRLVAAILGIAVDDITEFTITNPDIPPDTIGDKFCHLDINMIVNGERVNLEVQVADEGDYPARTLYHWARVYSSALKAGKPYSSLPRVIIISIVDFIMFDCKEYRSEFGALELTRHELLSDKLSMLYFEVRKLPKDIDKTNELELMLSLFRAKTEEDLKQLEGLEVPIVTQAIGAYREIMADPEFRELERLRFEASCNEASALANAERRGAEQERAKMQGAVAEKDSRIAELEAQLAKYENN
;
A
#
# COMPACT_ATOMS: atom_id res chain seq x y z
N MET A 1 24.21 -12.59 8.17
CA MET A 1 23.01 -12.74 7.35
C MET A 1 22.98 -11.59 6.36
N THR A 2 22.91 -11.89 5.06
CA THR A 2 22.87 -10.87 4.01
C THR A 2 21.42 -10.48 3.79
N GLU A 3 21.05 -9.21 4.05
CA GLU A 3 19.70 -8.72 3.81
C GLU A 3 19.38 -8.70 2.30
N LEU A 4 18.12 -8.98 1.96
CA LEU A 4 17.65 -8.81 0.59
C LEU A 4 17.64 -7.33 0.23
N LYS A 5 18.25 -6.97 -0.89
CA LYS A 5 18.24 -5.59 -1.39
C LYS A 5 16.81 -5.11 -1.65
N TYR A 6 15.98 -5.96 -2.22
CA TYR A 6 14.56 -5.74 -2.43
C TYR A 6 13.80 -6.96 -1.92
N LYS A 7 12.83 -6.76 -1.05
CA LYS A 7 11.96 -7.82 -0.51
C LYS A 7 10.78 -8.06 -1.44
N PHE A 8 10.08 -9.18 -1.30
CA PHE A 8 8.83 -9.43 -2.03
C PHE A 8 7.76 -8.37 -1.76
N THR A 9 7.84 -7.66 -0.63
CA THR A 9 6.98 -6.54 -0.28
C THR A 9 7.39 -5.20 -0.92
N TYR A 10 8.46 -5.17 -1.72
CA TYR A 10 8.90 -3.95 -2.38
C TYR A 10 8.03 -3.67 -3.61
N ASP A 11 7.38 -2.52 -3.65
CA ASP A 11 6.32 -2.16 -4.59
C ASP A 11 6.66 -2.46 -6.08
N THR A 12 7.78 -1.96 -6.60
CA THR A 12 8.16 -2.20 -8.00
C THR A 12 8.41 -3.67 -8.28
N LEU A 13 9.13 -4.35 -7.38
CA LEU A 13 9.41 -5.77 -7.52
C LEU A 13 8.11 -6.58 -7.48
N PHE A 14 7.23 -6.30 -6.53
CA PHE A 14 5.94 -6.96 -6.38
C PHE A 14 5.10 -6.84 -7.66
N LYS A 15 4.94 -5.63 -8.17
CA LYS A 15 4.19 -5.38 -9.41
C LYS A 15 4.81 -6.08 -10.61
N MET A 16 6.12 -5.91 -10.84
CA MET A 16 6.80 -6.55 -11.97
C MET A 16 6.75 -8.08 -11.88
N LEU A 17 6.99 -8.64 -10.68
CA LEU A 17 6.98 -10.08 -10.45
C LEU A 17 5.62 -10.69 -10.83
N PHE A 18 4.55 -10.17 -10.24
CA PHE A 18 3.23 -10.77 -10.38
C PHE A 18 2.55 -10.41 -11.71
N VAL A 19 2.90 -9.30 -12.35
CA VAL A 19 2.43 -9.00 -13.71
C VAL A 19 3.16 -9.86 -14.75
N LYS A 20 4.50 -9.97 -14.65
CA LYS A 20 5.30 -10.79 -15.58
C LYS A 20 5.02 -12.29 -15.40
N PHE A 21 4.88 -12.75 -14.15
CA PHE A 21 4.60 -14.14 -13.81
C PHE A 21 3.15 -14.31 -13.33
N SER A 22 2.18 -13.95 -14.16
CA SER A 22 0.75 -13.96 -13.83
C SER A 22 0.22 -15.33 -13.37
N ALA A 23 0.87 -16.44 -13.74
CA ALA A 23 0.54 -17.77 -13.23
C ALA A 23 0.82 -17.88 -11.71
N LEU A 24 1.87 -17.26 -11.19
CA LEU A 24 2.14 -17.18 -9.75
C LEU A 24 1.09 -16.33 -9.04
N LEU A 25 0.70 -15.20 -9.64
CA LEU A 25 -0.37 -14.36 -9.12
C LEU A 25 -1.68 -15.13 -9.05
N LYS A 26 -2.05 -15.83 -10.14
CA LYS A 26 -3.27 -16.65 -10.19
C LYS A 26 -3.29 -17.69 -9.06
N ARG A 27 -2.16 -18.37 -8.80
CA ARG A 27 -2.04 -19.35 -7.71
C ARG A 27 -2.13 -18.71 -6.32
N LEU A 28 -1.48 -17.56 -6.11
CA LEU A 28 -1.60 -16.83 -4.85
C LEU A 28 -3.05 -16.43 -4.57
N VAL A 29 -3.73 -15.86 -5.57
CA VAL A 29 -5.13 -15.45 -5.46
C VAL A 29 -6.04 -16.66 -5.22
N ALA A 30 -5.83 -17.78 -5.91
CA ALA A 30 -6.58 -19.02 -5.70
C ALA A 30 -6.43 -19.53 -4.25
N ALA A 31 -5.19 -19.56 -3.72
CA ALA A 31 -4.91 -19.96 -2.34
C ALA A 31 -5.55 -19.01 -1.31
N ILE A 32 -5.54 -17.69 -1.56
CA ILE A 32 -6.18 -16.68 -0.71
C ILE A 32 -7.70 -16.85 -0.69
N LEU A 33 -8.31 -17.08 -1.85
CA LEU A 33 -9.76 -17.24 -1.99
C LEU A 33 -10.26 -18.65 -1.60
N GLY A 34 -9.34 -19.60 -1.39
CA GLY A 34 -9.66 -20.98 -1.02
C GLY A 34 -10.34 -21.76 -2.15
N ILE A 35 -10.00 -21.47 -3.40
CA ILE A 35 -10.53 -22.15 -4.61
C ILE A 35 -9.39 -22.87 -5.35
N ALA A 36 -9.73 -23.90 -6.13
CA ALA A 36 -8.72 -24.53 -6.97
C ALA A 36 -8.29 -23.60 -8.12
N VAL A 37 -7.03 -23.67 -8.52
CA VAL A 37 -6.51 -22.84 -9.63
C VAL A 37 -7.28 -23.09 -10.92
N ASP A 38 -7.71 -24.34 -11.15
CA ASP A 38 -8.47 -24.74 -12.34
C ASP A 38 -9.90 -24.22 -12.33
N ASP A 39 -10.46 -23.88 -11.15
CA ASP A 39 -11.79 -23.25 -11.04
C ASP A 39 -11.76 -21.76 -11.42
N ILE A 40 -10.57 -21.16 -11.57
CA ILE A 40 -10.43 -19.81 -12.11
C ILE A 40 -10.49 -19.87 -13.63
N THR A 41 -11.68 -19.66 -14.18
CA THR A 41 -11.94 -19.67 -15.63
C THR A 41 -11.71 -18.31 -16.29
N GLU A 42 -11.83 -17.21 -15.51
CA GLU A 42 -11.51 -15.85 -15.94
C GLU A 42 -10.48 -15.25 -15.00
N PHE A 43 -9.35 -14.79 -15.56
CA PHE A 43 -8.28 -14.11 -14.84
C PHE A 43 -7.66 -13.01 -15.71
N THR A 44 -7.95 -11.76 -15.39
CA THR A 44 -7.49 -10.62 -16.17
C THR A 44 -6.94 -9.54 -15.25
N ILE A 45 -5.66 -9.18 -15.39
CA ILE A 45 -5.06 -8.04 -14.72
C ILE A 45 -5.56 -6.77 -15.44
N THR A 46 -6.08 -5.81 -14.68
CA THR A 46 -6.66 -4.57 -15.20
C THR A 46 -5.83 -3.35 -14.79
N ASN A 47 -6.18 -2.17 -15.34
CA ASN A 47 -5.49 -0.93 -14.96
C ASN A 47 -5.64 -0.68 -13.44
N PRO A 48 -4.55 -0.45 -12.72
CA PRO A 48 -4.59 -0.12 -11.28
C PRO A 48 -5.16 1.27 -10.99
N ASP A 49 -5.19 2.17 -11.98
CA ASP A 49 -5.61 3.56 -11.80
C ASP A 49 -7.13 3.71 -11.89
N ILE A 50 -7.74 4.22 -10.83
CA ILE A 50 -9.15 4.64 -10.81
C ILE A 50 -9.15 6.18 -10.79
N PRO A 51 -9.52 6.83 -11.91
CA PRO A 51 -9.54 8.29 -11.97
C PRO A 51 -10.57 8.89 -11.00
N PRO A 52 -10.35 10.11 -10.52
CA PRO A 52 -11.34 10.83 -9.72
C PRO A 52 -12.59 11.15 -10.54
N ASP A 53 -13.76 11.15 -9.88
CA ASP A 53 -15.02 11.49 -10.55
C ASP A 53 -15.14 12.99 -10.82
N THR A 54 -14.52 13.82 -9.97
CA THR A 54 -14.50 15.29 -10.09
C THR A 54 -13.09 15.86 -9.87
N ILE A 55 -12.88 17.09 -10.39
CA ILE A 55 -11.63 17.83 -10.15
C ILE A 55 -11.53 18.14 -8.64
N GLY A 56 -10.49 17.59 -8.00
CA GLY A 56 -10.24 17.75 -6.57
C GLY A 56 -10.47 16.48 -5.74
N ASP A 57 -11.10 15.45 -6.29
CA ASP A 57 -11.19 14.15 -5.64
C ASP A 57 -9.81 13.46 -5.59
N LYS A 58 -9.62 12.64 -4.55
CA LYS A 58 -8.38 11.89 -4.39
C LYS A 58 -8.25 10.83 -5.48
N PHE A 59 -7.10 10.81 -6.15
CA PHE A 59 -6.76 9.75 -7.09
C PHE A 59 -6.58 8.42 -6.35
N CYS A 60 -7.18 7.35 -6.84
CA CYS A 60 -7.07 6.03 -6.26
C CYS A 60 -6.13 5.19 -7.14
N HIS A 61 -4.95 4.88 -6.61
CA HIS A 61 -3.96 4.02 -7.24
C HIS A 61 -3.89 2.70 -6.47
N LEU A 62 -4.15 1.60 -7.16
CA LEU A 62 -4.15 0.25 -6.61
C LEU A 62 -2.85 -0.46 -7.02
N ASP A 63 -2.39 -1.42 -6.21
CA ASP A 63 -1.16 -2.14 -6.57
C ASP A 63 -1.39 -3.10 -7.75
N ILE A 64 -2.22 -4.12 -7.57
CA ILE A 64 -2.62 -5.02 -8.67
C ILE A 64 -4.14 -5.18 -8.64
N ASN A 65 -4.79 -4.71 -9.69
CA ASN A 65 -6.23 -4.83 -9.86
C ASN A 65 -6.54 -5.90 -10.92
N MET A 66 -7.52 -6.76 -10.65
CA MET A 66 -7.83 -7.89 -11.53
C MET A 66 -9.32 -8.26 -11.50
N ILE A 67 -9.73 -8.98 -12.53
CA ILE A 67 -11.03 -9.67 -12.60
C ILE A 67 -10.76 -11.15 -12.45
N VAL A 68 -11.45 -11.79 -11.51
CA VAL A 68 -11.39 -13.23 -11.23
C VAL A 68 -12.80 -13.77 -11.22
N ASN A 69 -13.17 -14.60 -12.19
CA ASN A 69 -14.53 -15.18 -12.32
C ASN A 69 -15.65 -14.13 -12.19
N GLY A 70 -15.48 -12.95 -12.81
CA GLY A 70 -16.44 -11.84 -12.76
C GLY A 70 -16.36 -10.97 -11.50
N GLU A 71 -15.62 -11.37 -10.47
CA GLU A 71 -15.38 -10.57 -9.25
C GLU A 71 -14.23 -9.61 -9.46
N ARG A 72 -14.29 -8.45 -8.81
CA ARG A 72 -13.17 -7.50 -8.80
C ARG A 72 -12.29 -7.76 -7.61
N VAL A 73 -11.04 -8.08 -7.87
CA VAL A 73 -10.04 -8.39 -6.84
C VAL A 73 -8.91 -7.37 -6.92
N ASN A 74 -8.62 -6.74 -5.79
CA ASN A 74 -7.45 -5.90 -5.63
C ASN A 74 -6.47 -6.56 -4.66
N LEU A 75 -5.20 -6.61 -5.01
CA LEU A 75 -4.13 -7.13 -4.15
C LEU A 75 -3.14 -6.00 -3.87
N GLU A 76 -2.95 -5.69 -2.60
CA GLU A 76 -2.05 -4.65 -2.09
C GLU A 76 -1.03 -5.22 -1.13
N VAL A 77 0.17 -4.60 -1.11
CA VAL A 77 1.22 -4.90 -0.15
C VAL A 77 1.59 -3.63 0.62
N GLN A 78 1.56 -3.71 1.96
CA GLN A 78 1.88 -2.57 2.81
C GLN A 78 2.95 -2.94 3.83
N VAL A 79 4.01 -2.14 3.90
CA VAL A 79 5.17 -2.40 4.79
C VAL A 79 5.20 -1.53 6.04
N ALA A 80 4.52 -0.38 6.02
CA ALA A 80 4.47 0.57 7.13
C ALA A 80 3.03 0.83 7.57
N ASP A 81 2.80 0.86 8.87
CA ASP A 81 1.53 1.30 9.43
C ASP A 81 1.53 2.83 9.53
N GLU A 82 0.73 3.47 8.68
CA GLU A 82 0.52 4.92 8.67
C GLU A 82 -0.65 5.35 9.57
N GLY A 83 -1.27 4.39 10.29
CA GLY A 83 -2.36 4.63 11.23
C GLY A 83 -3.75 4.79 10.61
N ASP A 84 -3.85 4.88 9.27
CA ASP A 84 -5.12 5.06 8.54
C ASP A 84 -5.42 3.95 7.52
N TYR A 85 -4.63 2.87 7.52
CA TYR A 85 -4.72 1.82 6.51
C TYR A 85 -6.12 1.18 6.40
N PRO A 86 -6.87 0.90 7.49
CA PRO A 86 -8.24 0.40 7.38
C PRO A 86 -9.18 1.38 6.66
N ALA A 87 -9.05 2.68 6.92
CA ALA A 87 -9.85 3.70 6.25
C ALA A 87 -9.49 3.78 4.75
N ARG A 88 -8.21 3.66 4.41
CA ARG A 88 -7.72 3.65 3.04
C ARG A 88 -8.24 2.44 2.26
N THR A 89 -8.17 1.24 2.82
CA THR A 89 -8.70 0.03 2.15
C THR A 89 -10.20 0.07 1.97
N LEU A 90 -10.95 0.62 2.94
CA LEU A 90 -12.39 0.84 2.81
C LEU A 90 -12.72 1.86 1.71
N TYR A 91 -11.93 2.94 1.61
CA TYR A 91 -12.06 3.91 0.52
C TYR A 91 -11.76 3.27 -0.85
N HIS A 92 -10.70 2.46 -0.97
CA HIS A 92 -10.36 1.75 -2.19
C HIS A 92 -11.49 0.80 -2.61
N TRP A 93 -12.02 0.02 -1.66
CA TRP A 93 -13.18 -0.83 -1.92
C TRP A 93 -14.37 -0.03 -2.47
N ALA A 94 -14.73 1.07 -1.81
CA ALA A 94 -15.87 1.90 -2.21
C ALA A 94 -15.67 2.49 -3.63
N ARG A 95 -14.45 2.91 -3.97
CA ARG A 95 -14.10 3.41 -5.31
C ARG A 95 -14.21 2.32 -6.37
N VAL A 96 -13.66 1.12 -6.12
CA VAL A 96 -13.77 -0.02 -7.04
C VAL A 96 -15.23 -0.43 -7.22
N TYR A 97 -15.98 -0.49 -6.13
CA TYR A 97 -17.39 -0.88 -6.15
C TYR A 97 -18.26 0.12 -6.91
N SER A 98 -18.12 1.40 -6.61
CA SER A 98 -18.90 2.47 -7.29
C SER A 98 -18.57 2.55 -8.77
N SER A 99 -17.29 2.42 -9.15
CA SER A 99 -16.85 2.47 -10.56
C SER A 99 -17.36 1.30 -11.42
N ALA A 100 -17.79 0.22 -10.78
CA ALA A 100 -18.30 -0.97 -11.49
C ALA A 100 -19.73 -0.78 -12.02
N LEU A 101 -20.49 0.19 -11.48
CA LEU A 101 -21.87 0.44 -11.91
C LEU A 101 -21.89 1.36 -13.13
N LYS A 102 -22.41 0.85 -14.24
CA LYS A 102 -22.61 1.63 -15.45
C LYS A 102 -24.00 2.30 -15.45
N ALA A 103 -24.10 3.48 -16.03
CA ALA A 103 -25.37 4.19 -16.18
C ALA A 103 -26.45 3.29 -16.83
N GLY A 104 -27.64 3.30 -16.25
CA GLY A 104 -28.78 2.49 -16.72
C GLY A 104 -28.73 1.01 -16.34
N LYS A 105 -27.73 0.54 -15.58
CA LYS A 105 -27.69 -0.83 -15.07
C LYS A 105 -28.28 -0.91 -13.65
N PRO A 106 -28.97 -2.03 -13.31
CA PRO A 106 -29.52 -2.22 -11.96
C PRO A 106 -28.40 -2.44 -10.93
N TYR A 107 -28.62 -2.06 -9.67
CA TYR A 107 -27.67 -2.29 -8.58
C TYR A 107 -27.35 -3.77 -8.34
N SER A 108 -28.25 -4.68 -8.70
CA SER A 108 -28.01 -6.13 -8.65
C SER A 108 -26.89 -6.61 -9.58
N SER A 109 -26.52 -5.80 -10.59
CA SER A 109 -25.41 -6.11 -11.51
C SER A 109 -24.02 -5.77 -10.95
N LEU A 110 -23.95 -5.12 -9.76
CA LEU A 110 -22.68 -4.84 -9.12
C LEU A 110 -21.93 -6.13 -8.76
N PRO A 111 -20.66 -6.26 -9.14
CA PRO A 111 -19.85 -7.42 -8.79
C PRO A 111 -19.52 -7.44 -7.30
N ARG A 112 -19.07 -8.58 -6.79
CA ARG A 112 -18.33 -8.65 -5.54
C ARG A 112 -16.99 -7.95 -5.73
N VAL A 113 -16.56 -7.21 -4.69
CA VAL A 113 -15.25 -6.55 -4.64
C VAL A 113 -14.49 -7.09 -3.45
N ILE A 114 -13.31 -7.62 -3.70
CA ILE A 114 -12.43 -8.24 -2.72
C ILE A 114 -11.15 -7.42 -2.66
N ILE A 115 -10.87 -6.83 -1.50
CA ILE A 115 -9.59 -6.19 -1.23
C ILE A 115 -8.73 -7.18 -0.44
N ILE A 116 -7.56 -7.49 -0.96
CA ILE A 116 -6.56 -8.37 -0.33
C ILE A 116 -5.38 -7.50 0.08
N SER A 117 -5.04 -7.50 1.36
CA SER A 117 -3.95 -6.73 1.92
C SER A 117 -2.93 -7.67 2.56
N ILE A 118 -1.70 -7.71 2.03
CA ILE A 118 -0.57 -8.38 2.65
C ILE A 118 0.25 -7.33 3.39
N VAL A 119 0.34 -7.42 4.72
CA VAL A 119 0.95 -6.39 5.56
C VAL A 119 2.15 -6.93 6.36
N ASP A 120 3.28 -6.20 6.36
CA ASP A 120 4.49 -6.50 7.17
C ASP A 120 4.48 -5.69 8.48
N PHE A 121 3.33 -5.64 9.17
CA PHE A 121 3.21 -5.10 10.52
C PHE A 121 2.06 -5.79 11.27
N ILE A 122 1.96 -5.58 12.59
CA ILE A 122 0.84 -6.08 13.41
C ILE A 122 -0.26 -5.04 13.38
N MET A 123 -1.43 -5.43 12.93
CA MET A 123 -2.57 -4.55 12.71
C MET A 123 -3.73 -4.85 13.68
N PHE A 124 -3.99 -6.13 13.96
CA PHE A 124 -5.08 -6.57 14.82
C PHE A 124 -4.54 -7.26 16.07
N ASP A 125 -5.23 -7.08 17.20
CA ASP A 125 -4.92 -7.75 18.47
C ASP A 125 -5.55 -9.15 18.51
N CYS A 126 -5.06 -10.03 17.60
CA CYS A 126 -5.42 -11.44 17.52
C CYS A 126 -4.16 -12.25 17.16
N LYS A 127 -4.21 -13.57 17.30
CA LYS A 127 -3.06 -14.45 16.99
C LYS A 127 -3.04 -14.90 15.53
N GLU A 128 -4.19 -14.89 14.90
CA GLU A 128 -4.39 -15.33 13.54
C GLU A 128 -3.70 -14.36 12.55
N TYR A 129 -3.02 -14.92 11.56
CA TYR A 129 -2.39 -14.13 10.52
C TYR A 129 -3.36 -13.67 9.42
N ARG A 130 -4.57 -14.27 9.39
CA ARG A 130 -5.64 -13.95 8.44
C ARG A 130 -6.82 -13.33 9.17
N SER A 131 -7.30 -12.20 8.70
CA SER A 131 -8.55 -11.58 9.12
C SER A 131 -9.41 -11.28 7.91
N GLU A 132 -10.73 -11.53 8.01
CA GLU A 132 -11.69 -11.25 6.95
C GLU A 132 -12.83 -10.40 7.48
N PHE A 133 -13.14 -9.31 6.77
CA PHE A 133 -14.19 -8.37 7.11
C PHE A 133 -15.23 -8.33 6.01
N GLY A 134 -16.50 -8.26 6.40
CA GLY A 134 -17.66 -8.15 5.53
C GLY A 134 -18.72 -7.23 6.13
N ALA A 135 -19.80 -7.00 5.40
CA ALA A 135 -20.95 -6.22 5.87
C ALA A 135 -21.91 -7.12 6.65
N LEU A 136 -21.90 -7.01 7.98
CA LEU A 136 -22.71 -7.82 8.89
C LEU A 136 -23.64 -6.95 9.73
N GLU A 137 -24.81 -7.49 10.06
CA GLU A 137 -25.64 -6.96 11.15
C GLU A 137 -24.90 -7.18 12.49
N LEU A 138 -24.80 -6.15 13.32
CA LEU A 138 -23.87 -6.11 14.46
C LEU A 138 -24.26 -7.00 15.64
N THR A 139 -25.53 -7.39 15.76
CA THR A 139 -26.04 -8.13 16.91
C THR A 139 -26.17 -9.63 16.61
N ARG A 140 -26.74 -9.98 15.46
CA ARG A 140 -27.01 -11.34 15.04
C ARG A 140 -25.93 -11.92 14.13
N HIS A 141 -25.01 -11.05 13.65
CA HIS A 141 -23.95 -11.36 12.69
C HIS A 141 -24.47 -11.94 11.36
N GLU A 142 -25.67 -11.53 10.95
CA GLU A 142 -26.23 -11.89 9.66
C GLU A 142 -25.57 -11.11 8.54
N LEU A 143 -25.19 -11.79 7.46
CA LEU A 143 -24.56 -11.16 6.31
C LEU A 143 -25.55 -10.23 5.60
N LEU A 144 -25.27 -8.94 5.54
CA LEU A 144 -26.07 -7.97 4.80
C LEU A 144 -25.90 -8.16 3.28
N SER A 145 -24.65 -8.38 2.86
CA SER A 145 -24.29 -8.54 1.45
C SER A 145 -22.93 -9.23 1.33
N ASP A 146 -22.80 -10.10 0.33
CA ASP A 146 -21.54 -10.73 -0.07
C ASP A 146 -20.65 -9.84 -0.94
N LYS A 147 -21.12 -8.63 -1.28
CA LYS A 147 -20.42 -7.70 -2.19
C LYS A 147 -19.16 -7.08 -1.59
N LEU A 148 -19.04 -7.03 -0.26
CA LEU A 148 -17.87 -6.54 0.48
C LEU A 148 -17.07 -7.71 1.05
N SER A 149 -15.80 -7.80 0.70
CA SER A 149 -14.83 -8.67 1.37
C SER A 149 -13.49 -7.95 1.47
N MET A 150 -12.94 -7.86 2.67
CA MET A 150 -11.62 -7.33 2.95
C MET A 150 -10.80 -8.38 3.68
N LEU A 151 -9.73 -8.83 3.06
CA LEU A 151 -8.84 -9.87 3.57
C LEU A 151 -7.50 -9.24 3.95
N TYR A 152 -7.08 -9.43 5.19
CA TYR A 152 -5.79 -8.96 5.69
C TYR A 152 -4.93 -10.15 6.07
N PHE A 153 -3.66 -10.13 5.62
CA PHE A 153 -2.67 -11.14 5.91
C PHE A 153 -1.46 -10.50 6.57
N GLU A 154 -1.33 -10.68 7.89
CA GLU A 154 -0.25 -10.13 8.70
C GLU A 154 0.93 -11.11 8.70
N VAL A 155 1.88 -10.95 7.78
CA VAL A 155 2.96 -11.94 7.56
C VAL A 155 3.85 -12.14 8.78
N ARG A 156 3.89 -11.20 9.73
CA ARG A 156 4.62 -11.34 10.98
C ARG A 156 4.02 -12.36 11.93
N LYS A 157 2.73 -12.70 11.76
CA LYS A 157 2.00 -13.69 12.56
C LYS A 157 2.05 -15.10 11.97
N LEU A 158 2.62 -15.28 10.78
CA LEU A 158 2.78 -16.62 10.19
C LEU A 158 3.52 -17.55 11.14
N PRO A 159 3.14 -18.85 11.21
CA PRO A 159 3.83 -19.82 12.02
C PRO A 159 5.31 -19.88 11.63
N LYS A 160 6.16 -20.27 12.58
CA LYS A 160 7.60 -20.47 12.32
C LYS A 160 7.81 -21.73 11.48
N ASP A 161 7.11 -22.80 11.82
CA ASP A 161 7.11 -24.06 11.10
C ASP A 161 5.97 -24.02 10.08
N ILE A 162 6.32 -23.87 8.81
CA ILE A 162 5.36 -23.73 7.71
C ILE A 162 4.90 -25.14 7.29
N ASP A 163 3.60 -25.32 7.19
CA ASP A 163 3.03 -26.54 6.63
C ASP A 163 3.30 -26.61 5.11
N LYS A 164 4.09 -27.61 4.68
CA LYS A 164 4.44 -27.80 3.26
C LYS A 164 3.22 -28.09 2.37
N THR A 165 2.09 -28.45 2.95
CA THR A 165 0.83 -28.70 2.23
C THR A 165 -0.05 -27.45 2.12
N ASN A 166 0.24 -26.40 2.92
CA ASN A 166 -0.50 -25.15 2.92
C ASN A 166 0.13 -24.16 1.94
N GLU A 167 -0.36 -24.15 0.69
CA GLU A 167 0.14 -23.28 -0.37
C GLU A 167 0.05 -21.79 0.00
N LEU A 168 -1.00 -21.37 0.72
CA LEU A 168 -1.16 -20.00 1.18
C LEU A 168 -0.02 -19.59 2.13
N GLU A 169 0.28 -20.38 3.15
CA GLU A 169 1.36 -20.09 4.09
C GLU A 169 2.73 -20.08 3.40
N LEU A 170 2.95 -21.01 2.47
CA LEU A 170 4.17 -21.05 1.65
C LEU A 170 4.36 -19.76 0.83
N MET A 171 3.30 -19.33 0.13
CA MET A 171 3.35 -18.10 -0.66
C MET A 171 3.51 -16.85 0.21
N LEU A 172 2.79 -16.76 1.32
CA LEU A 172 2.90 -15.64 2.26
C LEU A 172 4.26 -15.59 2.95
N SER A 173 4.94 -16.74 3.14
CA SER A 173 6.28 -16.77 3.74
C SER A 173 7.35 -16.09 2.89
N LEU A 174 7.16 -16.01 1.56
CA LEU A 174 8.01 -15.24 0.67
C LEU A 174 7.97 -13.74 1.01
N PHE A 175 6.79 -13.21 1.36
CA PHE A 175 6.63 -11.81 1.78
C PHE A 175 7.23 -11.54 3.16
N ARG A 176 7.37 -12.57 4.02
CA ARG A 176 8.05 -12.48 5.31
C ARG A 176 9.57 -12.52 5.19
N ALA A 177 10.13 -13.12 4.12
CA ALA A 177 11.56 -13.27 3.92
C ALA A 177 12.28 -11.91 3.86
N LYS A 178 13.37 -11.77 4.63
CA LYS A 178 14.19 -10.55 4.74
C LYS A 178 15.65 -10.76 4.33
N THR A 179 16.09 -12.01 4.32
CA THR A 179 17.49 -12.38 4.07
C THR A 179 17.60 -13.47 3.00
N GLU A 180 18.81 -13.59 2.40
CA GLU A 180 19.11 -14.70 1.47
C GLU A 180 19.03 -16.07 2.17
N GLU A 181 19.29 -16.12 3.48
CA GLU A 181 19.14 -17.34 4.29
C GLU A 181 17.69 -17.76 4.39
N ASP A 182 16.75 -16.78 4.55
CA ASP A 182 15.31 -17.08 4.56
C ASP A 182 14.87 -17.70 3.22
N LEU A 183 15.32 -17.15 2.09
CA LEU A 183 15.01 -17.71 0.78
C LEU A 183 15.57 -19.12 0.60
N LYS A 184 16.82 -19.38 1.05
CA LYS A 184 17.42 -20.71 0.99
C LYS A 184 16.66 -21.72 1.86
N GLN A 185 16.18 -21.30 3.04
CA GLN A 185 15.36 -22.16 3.89
C GLN A 185 14.05 -22.52 3.20
N LEU A 186 13.40 -21.56 2.56
CA LEU A 186 12.18 -21.80 1.80
C LEU A 186 12.42 -22.70 0.58
N GLU A 187 13.52 -22.50 -0.17
CA GLU A 187 13.91 -23.40 -1.26
C GLU A 187 14.19 -24.82 -0.77
N GLY A 188 14.79 -24.96 0.41
CA GLY A 188 15.05 -26.27 1.05
C GLY A 188 13.79 -27.04 1.45
N LEU A 189 12.60 -26.42 1.39
CA LEU A 189 11.34 -27.15 1.52
C LEU A 189 11.03 -28.01 0.29
N GLU A 190 11.67 -27.74 -0.85
CA GLU A 190 11.51 -28.46 -2.12
C GLU A 190 10.08 -28.45 -2.68
N VAL A 191 9.31 -27.39 -2.35
CA VAL A 191 7.94 -27.23 -2.85
C VAL A 191 7.97 -26.47 -4.18
N PRO A 192 7.42 -27.00 -5.28
CA PRO A 192 7.58 -26.46 -6.62
C PRO A 192 7.17 -24.99 -6.75
N ILE A 193 6.06 -24.56 -6.10
CA ILE A 193 5.60 -23.17 -6.19
C ILE A 193 6.59 -22.18 -5.54
N VAL A 194 7.22 -22.56 -4.44
CA VAL A 194 8.22 -21.75 -3.76
C VAL A 194 9.46 -21.61 -4.64
N THR A 195 9.93 -22.72 -5.20
CA THR A 195 11.09 -22.73 -6.14
C THR A 195 10.81 -21.86 -7.36
N GLN A 196 9.60 -21.95 -7.94
CA GLN A 196 9.18 -21.10 -9.06
C GLN A 196 9.15 -19.62 -8.69
N ALA A 197 8.58 -19.27 -7.51
CA ALA A 197 8.50 -17.88 -7.07
C ALA A 197 9.87 -17.27 -6.78
N ILE A 198 10.79 -18.01 -6.15
CA ILE A 198 12.16 -17.56 -5.90
C ILE A 198 12.94 -17.46 -7.23
N GLY A 199 12.73 -18.38 -8.16
CA GLY A 199 13.31 -18.31 -9.51
C GLY A 199 12.85 -17.05 -10.25
N ALA A 200 11.56 -16.76 -10.22
CA ALA A 200 10.98 -15.54 -10.81
C ALA A 200 11.52 -14.26 -10.14
N TYR A 201 11.63 -14.25 -8.80
CA TYR A 201 12.27 -13.17 -8.05
C TYR A 201 13.71 -12.91 -8.55
N ARG A 202 14.54 -13.96 -8.66
CA ARG A 202 15.92 -13.83 -9.14
C ARG A 202 15.98 -13.35 -10.60
N GLU A 203 15.03 -13.77 -11.44
CA GLU A 203 14.92 -13.29 -12.82
C GLU A 203 14.65 -11.78 -12.87
N ILE A 204 13.68 -11.28 -12.09
CA ILE A 204 13.40 -9.83 -11.99
C ILE A 204 14.62 -9.09 -11.44
N MET A 205 15.29 -9.61 -10.42
CA MET A 205 16.49 -8.97 -9.85
C MET A 205 17.66 -8.88 -10.86
N ALA A 206 17.71 -9.78 -11.82
CA ALA A 206 18.70 -9.76 -12.91
C ALA A 206 18.25 -8.91 -14.12
N ASP A 207 16.97 -8.52 -14.18
CA ASP A 207 16.38 -7.80 -15.31
C ASP A 207 16.94 -6.37 -15.44
N PRO A 208 17.50 -5.98 -16.61
CA PRO A 208 17.98 -4.62 -16.84
C PRO A 208 16.87 -3.55 -16.72
N GLU A 209 15.64 -3.88 -17.10
CA GLU A 209 14.50 -2.96 -17.01
C GLU A 209 14.16 -2.64 -15.55
N PHE A 210 14.15 -3.65 -14.67
CA PHE A 210 13.98 -3.45 -13.23
C PHE A 210 15.06 -2.54 -12.65
N ARG A 211 16.33 -2.76 -13.02
CA ARG A 211 17.44 -1.93 -12.52
C ARG A 211 17.34 -0.49 -12.99
N GLU A 212 16.91 -0.27 -14.22
CA GLU A 212 16.75 1.08 -14.76
C GLU A 212 15.56 1.79 -14.11
N LEU A 213 14.43 1.13 -13.92
CA LEU A 213 13.28 1.66 -13.17
C LEU A 213 13.69 2.08 -11.74
N GLU A 214 14.44 1.23 -11.05
CA GLU A 214 14.91 1.53 -9.70
C GLU A 214 15.90 2.70 -9.67
N ARG A 215 16.79 2.82 -10.67
CA ARG A 215 17.67 3.97 -10.82
C ARG A 215 16.87 5.28 -10.98
N LEU A 216 15.87 5.26 -11.86
CA LEU A 216 15.01 6.42 -12.12
C LEU A 216 14.17 6.80 -10.88
N ARG A 217 13.63 5.82 -10.16
CA ARG A 217 12.90 6.05 -8.91
C ARG A 217 13.79 6.66 -7.84
N PHE A 218 15.00 6.15 -7.68
CA PHE A 218 15.97 6.71 -6.74
C PHE A 218 16.30 8.17 -7.07
N GLU A 219 16.57 8.48 -8.35
CA GLU A 219 16.80 9.86 -8.80
C GLU A 219 15.61 10.77 -8.54
N ALA A 220 14.39 10.30 -8.83
CA ALA A 220 13.15 11.04 -8.56
C ALA A 220 12.98 11.35 -7.06
N SER A 221 13.20 10.35 -6.19
CA SER A 221 13.14 10.50 -4.74
C SER A 221 14.19 11.51 -4.21
N CYS A 222 15.41 11.47 -4.72
CA CYS A 222 16.44 12.45 -4.38
C CYS A 222 16.04 13.88 -4.80
N ASN A 223 15.46 14.03 -5.99
CA ASN A 223 15.00 15.32 -6.49
C ASN A 223 13.84 15.86 -5.64
N GLU A 224 12.86 15.01 -5.29
CA GLU A 224 11.74 15.37 -4.41
C GLU A 224 12.21 15.79 -3.01
N ALA A 225 13.09 15.00 -2.38
CA ALA A 225 13.68 15.34 -1.09
C ALA A 225 14.43 16.68 -1.14
N SER A 226 15.17 16.93 -2.22
CA SER A 226 15.88 18.18 -2.44
C SER A 226 14.93 19.37 -2.63
N ALA A 227 13.83 19.17 -3.36
CA ALA A 227 12.81 20.18 -3.57
C ALA A 227 12.10 20.55 -2.26
N LEU A 228 11.75 19.53 -1.45
CA LEU A 228 11.12 19.71 -0.14
C LEU A 228 12.05 20.48 0.82
N ALA A 229 13.30 20.06 0.96
CA ALA A 229 14.30 20.74 1.81
C ALA A 229 14.51 22.19 1.39
N ASN A 230 14.53 22.48 0.07
CA ASN A 230 14.63 23.83 -0.44
C ASN A 230 13.36 24.67 -0.17
N ALA A 231 12.17 24.06 -0.22
CA ALA A 231 10.91 24.74 0.12
C ALA A 231 10.84 25.07 1.61
N GLU A 232 11.23 24.15 2.49
CA GLU A 232 11.30 24.35 3.94
C GLU A 232 12.29 25.48 4.30
N ARG A 233 13.49 25.46 3.70
CA ARG A 233 14.48 26.52 3.91
C ARG A 233 13.95 27.89 3.51
N ARG A 234 13.35 28.01 2.33
CA ARG A 234 12.74 29.27 1.86
C ARG A 234 11.60 29.73 2.75
N GLY A 235 10.75 28.79 3.23
CA GLY A 235 9.69 29.09 4.19
C GLY A 235 10.24 29.65 5.51
N ALA A 236 11.25 28.99 6.06
CA ALA A 236 11.92 29.45 7.28
C ALA A 236 12.60 30.81 7.13
N GLU A 237 13.25 31.09 5.98
CA GLU A 237 13.87 32.39 5.69
C GLU A 237 12.81 33.51 5.59
N GLN A 238 11.68 33.25 4.90
CA GLN A 238 10.56 34.19 4.81
C GLN A 238 9.95 34.50 6.18
N GLU A 239 9.74 33.48 7.00
CA GLU A 239 9.19 33.63 8.35
C GLU A 239 10.13 34.46 9.24
N ARG A 240 11.45 34.19 9.21
CA ARG A 240 12.47 34.99 9.91
C ARG A 240 12.46 36.44 9.44
N ALA A 241 12.39 36.70 8.14
CA ALA A 241 12.32 38.06 7.60
C ALA A 241 11.06 38.80 8.05
N LYS A 242 9.91 38.16 8.07
CA LYS A 242 8.65 38.71 8.61
C LYS A 242 8.76 39.05 10.09
N MET A 243 9.29 38.11 10.87
CA MET A 243 9.51 38.35 12.33
C MET A 243 10.47 39.50 12.60
N GLN A 244 11.58 39.58 11.87
CA GLN A 244 12.53 40.70 11.98
C GLN A 244 11.88 42.05 11.63
N GLY A 245 11.05 42.08 10.55
CA GLY A 245 10.30 43.27 10.19
C GLY A 245 9.31 43.71 11.28
N ALA A 246 8.56 42.76 11.85
CA ALA A 246 7.59 43.02 12.92
C ALA A 246 8.29 43.48 14.23
N VAL A 247 9.48 42.94 14.53
CA VAL A 247 10.28 43.41 15.70
C VAL A 247 10.75 44.82 15.46
N ALA A 248 11.33 45.12 14.29
CA ALA A 248 11.82 46.48 13.98
C ALA A 248 10.69 47.52 14.01
N GLU A 249 9.49 47.19 13.54
CA GLU A 249 8.32 48.08 13.66
C GLU A 249 7.92 48.34 15.08
N LYS A 250 7.91 47.29 15.95
CA LYS A 250 7.62 47.43 17.38
C LYS A 250 8.68 48.26 18.11
N ASP A 251 9.96 48.04 17.82
CA ASP A 251 11.07 48.80 18.41
C ASP A 251 10.96 50.28 18.02
N SER A 252 10.67 50.60 16.76
CA SER A 252 10.41 51.97 16.31
C SER A 252 9.24 52.61 17.07
N ARG A 253 8.15 51.85 17.27
CA ARG A 253 6.97 52.36 18.00
C ARG A 253 7.25 52.57 19.49
N ILE A 254 8.04 51.70 20.12
CA ILE A 254 8.52 51.88 21.51
C ILE A 254 9.32 53.16 21.62
N ALA A 255 10.30 53.37 20.73
CA ALA A 255 11.13 54.57 20.74
C ALA A 255 10.30 55.88 20.59
N GLU A 256 9.26 55.85 19.69
CA GLU A 256 8.32 56.99 19.56
C GLU A 256 7.55 57.27 20.86
N LEU A 257 7.05 56.21 21.50
CA LEU A 257 6.26 56.33 22.75
C LEU A 257 7.15 56.82 23.90
N GLU A 258 8.39 56.34 24.01
CA GLU A 258 9.34 56.79 25.02
C GLU A 258 9.69 58.27 24.82
N ALA A 259 9.88 58.73 23.58
CA ALA A 259 10.11 60.15 23.27
C ALA A 259 8.88 61.03 23.59
N GLN A 260 7.67 60.54 23.45
CA GLN A 260 6.45 61.21 23.87
C GLN A 260 6.36 61.31 25.38
N LEU A 261 6.62 60.22 26.10
CA LEU A 261 6.63 60.19 27.59
C LEU A 261 7.61 61.19 28.17
N ALA A 262 8.85 61.21 27.67
CA ALA A 262 9.87 62.15 28.10
C ALA A 262 9.48 63.64 27.92
N LYS A 263 8.67 63.95 26.92
CA LYS A 263 8.07 65.30 26.74
C LYS A 263 7.00 65.64 27.78
N TYR A 264 6.22 64.64 28.23
CA TYR A 264 5.21 64.87 29.26
C TYR A 264 5.80 64.97 30.66
N GLU A 265 6.92 64.30 30.95
CA GLU A 265 7.61 64.38 32.27
C GLU A 265 8.41 65.67 32.45
N ASN A 266 8.75 66.39 31.40
CA ASN A 266 9.51 67.65 31.42
C ASN A 266 8.61 68.89 31.30
N ASN A 267 7.29 68.78 31.33
CA ASN A 267 6.31 69.87 31.43
C ASN A 267 5.57 69.85 32.79
#